data_3978047ae0ec90f1b92417afc80a3107
#
_entry.id   3978047ae0ec90f1b92417afc80a3107
#
_cell.length_a   1.000
_cell.length_b   1.000
_cell.length_c   1.000
_cell.angle_alpha   90.00
_cell.angle_beta   90.00
_cell.angle_gamma   90.00
#
_symmetry.space_group_name_H-M   'P 1'
#
loop_
_entity.id
_entity.type
_entity.pdbx_description
1 polymer ?
#
loop_
_entity_poly.entity_id
_entity_poly.type
_entity_poly.pdbx_seq_one_letter_code
_entity_poly.pdbx_strand_id
1 'polypeptide(L)'
;MHDSAIKNFCVWARRELMSEVERRCALYDISEHPESPKDAQAVGGRVLSSQERKQRSDLLRKAHDESYDTLVEQAAYTWFNRIMAIRFMEINDRLPSHTRLLSGNDGSFKPQALAEALQVDIEGIDRAHVAQLVQSGDDEETFRYLFLAQCAELANCMPTVFSQVGSSMELLLPDGLLRQGGVIERMVEDIPEEDWLEGVEIVGWMYQYYVSERKDEYFASKRKATREDLAPATQLFTPEWIVRYLTENSLGRLWMLNHPNSTLATRMEYYIAPDGDAETDFKRIESPEDITAVDPACGSGHILVYAFDLIAAMYEEEGYSRRDISRLILEKNLTGLEIDPRAAAMASFALTMKACEYDSRFLRRGVRPRITVLSRIEFDENERDAIARTMKDQERLDAPFLLEQSDLLDVLAHLDEAGSLFAPTEADLESVRAVAETVMDEAGMFGMTAAEKAQRALEELEPLTESYGVVIANPPYLSNMNDWLKKWVRKNYAGGKSDLFAAFIYRNLMFAEKTGQLGFMTPYVWMFISSYEEMRSYLIEEQTITSLVQLEYSGFSGATVPICIFTLQKGSNSEFRGGYIRLSDFKGADNQAPKIARSHT
;
A
#
# COMPACT_ATOMS: atom_id res chain seq x y z
N MET A 1 10.71 -16.34 11.81
CA MET A 1 10.45 -16.32 10.34
C MET A 1 11.67 -16.83 9.56
N HIS A 2 11.44 -17.66 8.53
CA HIS A 2 12.52 -18.25 7.71
C HIS A 2 12.77 -17.40 6.46
N ASP A 3 13.39 -16.23 6.61
CA ASP A 3 13.59 -15.21 5.55
C ASP A 3 14.13 -15.75 4.23
N SER A 4 15.10 -16.66 4.28
CA SER A 4 15.70 -17.23 3.05
C SER A 4 14.74 -18.14 2.28
N ALA A 5 13.88 -18.90 2.97
CA ALA A 5 12.87 -19.74 2.33
C ALA A 5 11.82 -18.87 1.64
N ILE A 6 11.30 -17.87 2.34
CA ILE A 6 10.30 -16.91 1.82
C ILE A 6 10.87 -16.18 0.60
N LYS A 7 12.09 -15.65 0.70
CA LYS A 7 12.76 -14.96 -0.41
C LYS A 7 12.91 -15.85 -1.64
N ASN A 8 13.45 -17.06 -1.46
CA ASN A 8 13.66 -17.99 -2.57
C ASN A 8 12.34 -18.38 -3.24
N PHE A 9 11.29 -18.61 -2.43
CA PHE A 9 9.96 -18.89 -2.93
C PHE A 9 9.42 -17.71 -3.76
N CYS A 10 9.44 -16.48 -3.24
CA CYS A 10 8.86 -15.31 -3.91
C CYS A 10 9.52 -15.01 -5.25
N VAL A 11 10.87 -15.06 -5.31
CA VAL A 11 11.63 -14.85 -6.55
C VAL A 11 11.30 -15.94 -7.59
N TRP A 12 11.21 -17.20 -7.17
CA TRP A 12 10.83 -18.29 -8.06
C TRP A 12 9.37 -18.17 -8.51
N ALA A 13 8.44 -17.93 -7.58
CA ALA A 13 7.01 -17.84 -7.85
C ALA A 13 6.66 -16.72 -8.84
N ARG A 14 7.36 -15.57 -8.76
CA ARG A 14 7.21 -14.49 -9.75
C ARG A 14 7.47 -14.98 -11.16
N ARG A 15 8.61 -15.65 -11.39
CA ARG A 15 8.99 -16.14 -12.72
C ARG A 15 8.03 -17.23 -13.23
N GLU A 16 7.61 -18.13 -12.36
CA GLU A 16 6.68 -19.20 -12.70
C GLU A 16 5.31 -18.64 -13.06
N LEU A 17 4.76 -17.74 -12.25
CA LEU A 17 3.47 -17.11 -12.53
C LEU A 17 3.49 -16.27 -13.81
N MET A 18 4.56 -15.52 -14.08
CA MET A 18 4.71 -14.80 -15.35
C MET A 18 4.68 -15.77 -16.54
N SER A 19 5.43 -16.84 -16.49
CA SER A 19 5.45 -17.85 -17.55
C SER A 19 4.08 -18.53 -17.76
N GLU A 20 3.34 -18.77 -16.68
CA GLU A 20 1.99 -19.36 -16.78
C GLU A 20 0.96 -18.36 -17.32
N VAL A 21 1.04 -17.09 -16.93
CA VAL A 21 0.21 -16.01 -17.50
C VAL A 21 0.51 -15.83 -18.99
N GLU A 22 1.78 -15.87 -19.41
CA GLU A 22 2.15 -15.83 -20.83
C GLU A 22 1.52 -16.98 -21.63
N ARG A 23 1.50 -18.20 -21.07
CA ARG A 23 0.79 -19.36 -21.70
C ARG A 23 -0.71 -19.10 -21.83
N ARG A 24 -1.32 -18.50 -20.79
CA ARG A 24 -2.75 -18.11 -20.86
C ARG A 24 -2.98 -17.02 -21.91
N CYS A 25 -2.13 -16.02 -21.98
CA CYS A 25 -2.18 -14.99 -23.02
C CYS A 25 -2.09 -15.62 -24.43
N ALA A 26 -1.14 -16.53 -24.63
CA ALA A 26 -1.01 -17.23 -25.91
C ALA A 26 -2.25 -18.06 -26.28
N LEU A 27 -2.88 -18.73 -25.30
CA LEU A 27 -4.12 -19.52 -25.52
C LEU A 27 -5.28 -18.66 -26.03
N TYR A 28 -5.36 -17.40 -25.59
CA TYR A 28 -6.41 -16.45 -25.97
C TYR A 28 -5.94 -15.43 -27.02
N ASP A 29 -4.74 -15.60 -27.60
CA ASP A 29 -4.15 -14.66 -28.57
C ASP A 29 -4.19 -13.21 -28.08
N ILE A 30 -3.70 -13.03 -26.84
CA ILE A 30 -3.53 -11.73 -26.18
C ILE A 30 -2.06 -11.33 -26.34
N SER A 31 -1.80 -10.31 -27.14
CA SER A 31 -0.47 -9.77 -27.41
C SER A 31 -0.58 -8.32 -27.90
N GLU A 32 0.54 -7.65 -28.12
CA GLU A 32 0.55 -6.32 -28.75
C GLU A 32 0.01 -6.35 -30.19
N HIS A 33 0.19 -7.48 -30.87
CA HIS A 33 -0.22 -7.69 -32.26
C HIS A 33 -0.99 -9.02 -32.41
N PRO A 34 -2.23 -9.09 -31.94
CA PRO A 34 -3.02 -10.31 -31.98
C PRO A 34 -3.35 -10.71 -33.43
N GLU A 35 -3.29 -12.01 -33.73
CA GLU A 35 -3.67 -12.53 -35.06
C GLU A 35 -5.19 -12.51 -35.27
N SER A 36 -5.95 -12.73 -34.18
CA SER A 36 -7.41 -12.77 -34.21
C SER A 36 -8.02 -11.39 -33.95
N PRO A 37 -9.16 -11.02 -34.62
CA PRO A 37 -9.86 -9.78 -34.32
C PRO A 37 -10.21 -9.63 -32.84
N LYS A 38 -10.35 -8.38 -32.37
CA LYS A 38 -10.67 -8.08 -30.95
C LYS A 38 -11.97 -8.72 -30.49
N ASP A 39 -12.95 -8.84 -31.38
CA ASP A 39 -14.29 -9.40 -31.17
C ASP A 39 -14.44 -10.85 -31.68
N ALA A 40 -13.31 -11.55 -31.90
CA ALA A 40 -13.30 -12.92 -32.41
C ALA A 40 -14.19 -13.84 -31.57
N GLN A 41 -15.02 -14.65 -32.27
CA GLN A 41 -15.87 -15.65 -31.62
C GLN A 41 -15.11 -16.93 -31.26
N ALA A 42 -13.98 -17.17 -31.92
CA ALA A 42 -13.10 -18.29 -31.66
C ALA A 42 -11.65 -17.87 -31.84
N VAL A 43 -10.75 -18.44 -31.02
CA VAL A 43 -9.31 -18.22 -31.06
C VAL A 43 -8.62 -19.57 -30.95
N GLY A 44 -7.66 -19.85 -31.83
CA GLY A 44 -6.92 -21.12 -31.83
C GLY A 44 -7.81 -22.36 -31.93
N GLY A 45 -9.01 -22.25 -32.58
CA GLY A 45 -9.99 -23.32 -32.69
C GLY A 45 -10.93 -23.48 -31.48
N ARG A 46 -10.73 -22.71 -30.40
CA ARG A 46 -11.60 -22.66 -29.21
C ARG A 46 -12.68 -21.61 -29.39
N VAL A 47 -13.95 -21.99 -29.22
CA VAL A 47 -15.09 -21.07 -29.22
C VAL A 47 -15.14 -20.35 -27.86
N LEU A 48 -15.20 -19.03 -27.91
CA LEU A 48 -15.23 -18.20 -26.72
C LEU A 48 -16.66 -17.90 -26.27
N SER A 49 -16.94 -18.02 -24.98
CA SER A 49 -18.19 -17.56 -24.39
C SER A 49 -18.33 -16.03 -24.51
N SER A 50 -19.52 -15.49 -24.25
CA SER A 50 -19.75 -14.03 -24.26
C SER A 50 -18.89 -13.31 -23.22
N GLN A 51 -18.68 -13.94 -22.05
CA GLN A 51 -17.83 -13.41 -20.98
C GLN A 51 -16.36 -13.43 -21.39
N GLU A 52 -15.84 -14.54 -21.89
CA GLU A 52 -14.44 -14.65 -22.34
C GLU A 52 -14.12 -13.64 -23.47
N ARG A 53 -15.06 -13.39 -24.39
CA ARG A 53 -14.89 -12.35 -25.43
C ARG A 53 -14.74 -10.95 -24.83
N LYS A 54 -15.58 -10.60 -23.84
CA LYS A 54 -15.49 -9.32 -23.15
C LYS A 54 -14.17 -9.21 -22.39
N GLN A 55 -13.82 -10.23 -21.62
CA GLN A 55 -12.56 -10.29 -20.86
C GLN A 55 -11.34 -10.16 -21.78
N ARG A 56 -11.31 -10.89 -22.89
CA ARG A 56 -10.25 -10.80 -23.90
C ARG A 56 -10.16 -9.40 -24.50
N SER A 57 -11.30 -8.80 -24.87
CA SER A 57 -11.33 -7.43 -25.41
C SER A 57 -10.74 -6.40 -24.44
N ASP A 58 -11.02 -6.54 -23.14
CA ASP A 58 -10.49 -5.66 -22.11
C ASP A 58 -8.98 -5.88 -21.91
N LEU A 59 -8.50 -7.13 -21.96
CA LEU A 59 -7.07 -7.44 -21.86
C LEU A 59 -6.26 -6.94 -23.06
N LEU A 60 -6.82 -7.07 -24.28
CA LEU A 60 -6.19 -6.53 -25.48
C LEU A 60 -6.06 -4.99 -25.42
N ARG A 61 -7.07 -4.31 -24.86
CA ARG A 61 -6.99 -2.86 -24.63
C ARG A 61 -5.89 -2.53 -23.65
N LYS A 62 -5.80 -3.23 -22.51
CA LYS A 62 -4.74 -3.02 -21.51
C LYS A 62 -3.35 -3.28 -22.09
N ALA A 63 -3.16 -4.37 -22.84
CA ALA A 63 -1.89 -4.67 -23.50
C ALA A 63 -1.46 -3.59 -24.49
N HIS A 64 -2.42 -2.91 -25.15
CA HIS A 64 -2.15 -1.80 -26.04
C HIS A 64 -1.82 -0.51 -25.30
N ASP A 65 -2.56 -0.20 -24.21
CA ASP A 65 -2.47 1.06 -23.49
C ASP A 65 -1.26 1.11 -22.54
N GLU A 66 -0.90 -0.04 -21.93
CA GLU A 66 0.13 -0.13 -20.88
C GLU A 66 1.39 -0.92 -21.31
N SER A 67 1.35 -1.75 -22.29
CA SER A 67 2.26 -2.77 -22.83
C SER A 67 1.90 -4.19 -22.42
N TYR A 68 2.33 -5.15 -23.26
CA TYR A 68 2.13 -6.59 -23.00
C TYR A 68 2.88 -7.06 -21.74
N ASP A 69 4.14 -6.65 -21.58
CA ASP A 69 4.97 -7.05 -20.43
C ASP A 69 4.38 -6.54 -19.11
N THR A 70 3.87 -5.31 -19.09
CA THR A 70 3.18 -4.73 -17.93
C THR A 70 1.91 -5.52 -17.59
N LEU A 71 1.10 -5.89 -18.59
CA LEU A 71 -0.09 -6.72 -18.38
C LEU A 71 0.26 -8.08 -17.77
N VAL A 72 1.28 -8.77 -18.29
CA VAL A 72 1.73 -10.08 -17.79
C VAL A 72 2.18 -9.96 -16.34
N GLU A 73 2.98 -8.94 -16.03
CA GLU A 73 3.47 -8.72 -14.66
C GLU A 73 2.33 -8.39 -13.69
N GLN A 74 1.40 -7.54 -14.08
CA GLN A 74 0.23 -7.20 -13.27
C GLN A 74 -0.66 -8.43 -13.00
N ALA A 75 -0.89 -9.27 -14.00
CA ALA A 75 -1.68 -10.48 -13.84
C ALA A 75 -0.98 -11.50 -12.93
N ALA A 76 0.30 -11.76 -13.15
CA ALA A 76 1.10 -12.66 -12.31
C ALA A 76 1.10 -12.21 -10.86
N TYR A 77 1.29 -10.91 -10.62
CA TYR A 77 1.26 -10.33 -9.29
C TYR A 77 -0.13 -10.42 -8.63
N THR A 78 -1.19 -10.19 -9.39
CA THR A 78 -2.57 -10.32 -8.91
C THR A 78 -2.84 -11.72 -8.37
N TRP A 79 -2.42 -12.74 -9.11
CA TRP A 79 -2.59 -14.14 -8.69
C TRP A 79 -1.69 -14.50 -7.52
N PHE A 80 -0.45 -14.04 -7.50
CA PHE A 80 0.44 -14.19 -6.35
C PHE A 80 -0.21 -13.66 -5.06
N ASN A 81 -0.74 -12.43 -5.09
CA ASN A 81 -1.35 -11.81 -3.92
C ASN A 81 -2.60 -12.55 -3.44
N ARG A 82 -3.45 -13.02 -4.36
CA ARG A 82 -4.66 -13.76 -3.98
C ARG A 82 -4.33 -15.08 -3.33
N ILE A 83 -3.37 -15.83 -3.90
CA ILE A 83 -2.93 -17.11 -3.33
C ILE A 83 -2.32 -16.87 -1.94
N MET A 84 -1.44 -15.87 -1.81
CA MET A 84 -0.80 -15.51 -0.54
C MET A 84 -1.84 -15.06 0.51
N ALA A 85 -2.77 -14.19 0.13
CA ALA A 85 -3.82 -13.70 1.03
C ALA A 85 -4.71 -14.86 1.53
N ILE A 86 -5.14 -15.75 0.63
CA ILE A 86 -5.91 -16.94 0.99
C ILE A 86 -5.09 -17.85 1.91
N ARG A 87 -3.78 -18.05 1.62
CA ARG A 87 -2.91 -18.85 2.49
C ARG A 87 -2.82 -18.29 3.89
N PHE A 88 -2.60 -16.98 4.01
CA PHE A 88 -2.60 -16.31 5.31
C PHE A 88 -3.94 -16.50 6.05
N MET A 89 -5.05 -16.28 5.33
CA MET A 89 -6.39 -16.37 5.93
C MET A 89 -6.76 -17.78 6.37
N GLU A 90 -6.42 -18.82 5.59
CA GLU A 90 -6.73 -20.19 5.95
C GLU A 90 -5.97 -20.68 7.19
N ILE A 91 -4.68 -20.30 7.32
CA ILE A 91 -3.85 -20.70 8.47
C ILE A 91 -4.31 -19.99 9.74
N ASN A 92 -4.71 -18.72 9.62
CA ASN A 92 -5.18 -17.91 10.75
C ASN A 92 -6.69 -18.02 11.03
N ASP A 93 -7.39 -18.97 10.39
CA ASP A 93 -8.85 -19.17 10.50
C ASP A 93 -9.65 -17.87 10.26
N ARG A 94 -9.33 -17.18 9.15
CA ARG A 94 -9.98 -15.93 8.74
C ARG A 94 -10.81 -16.05 7.47
N LEU A 95 -10.80 -17.21 6.81
CA LEU A 95 -11.69 -17.44 5.68
C LEU A 95 -13.14 -17.51 6.16
N PRO A 96 -14.09 -16.85 5.48
CA PRO A 96 -15.51 -16.91 5.85
C PRO A 96 -16.08 -18.34 5.86
N SER A 97 -15.57 -19.20 4.99
CA SER A 97 -15.95 -20.62 4.89
C SER A 97 -15.42 -21.49 6.02
N HIS A 98 -14.44 -21.02 6.81
CA HIS A 98 -13.70 -21.82 7.81
C HIS A 98 -13.14 -23.15 7.25
N THR A 99 -12.93 -23.23 5.94
CA THR A 99 -12.41 -24.40 5.24
C THR A 99 -11.10 -24.04 4.55
N ARG A 100 -10.04 -24.82 4.77
CA ARG A 100 -8.75 -24.58 4.11
C ARG A 100 -8.88 -24.83 2.62
N LEU A 101 -8.55 -23.81 1.84
CA LEU A 101 -8.70 -23.83 0.37
C LEU A 101 -7.47 -24.37 -0.34
N LEU A 102 -6.26 -24.07 0.15
CA LEU A 102 -4.99 -24.40 -0.49
C LEU A 102 -4.33 -25.63 0.14
N SER A 103 -4.66 -25.95 1.38
CA SER A 103 -4.04 -27.05 2.13
C SER A 103 -5.04 -27.91 2.87
N GLY A 104 -4.57 -29.05 3.38
CA GLY A 104 -5.30 -29.88 4.31
C GLY A 104 -5.15 -29.43 5.76
N ASN A 105 -5.98 -29.98 6.65
CA ASN A 105 -5.90 -29.69 8.09
C ASN A 105 -4.58 -30.19 8.75
N ASP A 106 -3.89 -31.11 8.09
CA ASP A 106 -2.58 -31.63 8.48
C ASP A 106 -1.40 -30.80 7.93
N GLY A 107 -1.69 -29.67 7.25
CA GLY A 107 -0.70 -28.82 6.61
C GLY A 107 -0.16 -29.34 5.28
N SER A 108 -0.62 -30.49 4.80
CA SER A 108 -0.20 -31.05 3.50
C SER A 108 -0.86 -30.35 2.31
N PHE A 109 -0.25 -30.47 1.13
CA PHE A 109 -0.87 -30.02 -0.13
C PHE A 109 -2.00 -30.96 -0.59
N LYS A 110 -3.07 -30.98 0.21
CA LYS A 110 -4.32 -31.68 -0.08
C LYS A 110 -5.48 -30.78 0.32
N PRO A 111 -5.97 -29.91 -0.60
CA PRO A 111 -6.98 -28.91 -0.27
C PRO A 111 -8.21 -29.51 0.43
N GLN A 112 -8.50 -29.09 1.66
CA GLN A 112 -9.70 -29.54 2.39
C GLN A 112 -10.96 -29.19 1.58
N ALA A 113 -11.01 -27.99 1.01
CA ALA A 113 -12.15 -27.54 0.22
C ALA A 113 -12.45 -28.46 -0.98
N LEU A 114 -11.43 -29.08 -1.58
CA LEU A 114 -11.64 -30.07 -2.67
C LEU A 114 -12.22 -31.38 -2.13
N ALA A 115 -11.70 -31.88 -0.99
CA ALA A 115 -12.20 -33.10 -0.37
C ALA A 115 -13.64 -32.95 0.14
N GLU A 116 -14.03 -31.74 0.55
CA GLU A 116 -15.35 -31.41 1.10
C GLU A 116 -16.19 -30.55 0.15
N ALA A 117 -15.91 -30.56 -1.17
CA ALA A 117 -16.44 -29.60 -2.16
C ALA A 117 -17.98 -29.44 -2.13
N LEU A 118 -18.73 -30.51 -1.85
CA LEU A 118 -20.19 -30.46 -1.74
C LEU A 118 -20.71 -29.79 -0.47
N GLN A 119 -19.83 -29.57 0.54
CA GLN A 119 -20.19 -29.07 1.85
C GLN A 119 -19.61 -27.67 2.14
N VAL A 120 -18.63 -27.22 1.33
CA VAL A 120 -17.97 -25.91 1.51
C VAL A 120 -19.01 -24.79 1.49
N ASP A 121 -18.94 -23.91 2.49
CA ASP A 121 -19.87 -22.78 2.63
C ASP A 121 -19.22 -21.49 2.11
N ILE A 122 -19.34 -21.26 0.81
CA ILE A 122 -18.88 -20.03 0.13
C ILE A 122 -20.13 -19.28 -0.35
N GLU A 123 -20.21 -17.98 -0.06
CA GLU A 123 -21.34 -17.15 -0.46
C GLU A 123 -21.45 -17.06 -1.99
N GLY A 124 -22.65 -17.29 -2.53
CA GLY A 124 -22.91 -17.21 -3.97
C GLY A 124 -22.47 -18.42 -4.79
N ILE A 125 -21.97 -19.49 -4.15
CA ILE A 125 -21.55 -20.72 -4.85
C ILE A 125 -22.75 -21.44 -5.49
N ASP A 126 -22.63 -21.85 -6.75
CA ASP A 126 -23.61 -22.72 -7.42
C ASP A 126 -23.37 -24.21 -7.04
N ARG A 127 -24.11 -24.68 -6.04
CA ARG A 127 -23.98 -26.06 -5.53
C ARG A 127 -24.32 -27.12 -6.58
N ALA A 128 -25.21 -26.83 -7.56
CA ALA A 128 -25.54 -27.76 -8.61
C ALA A 128 -24.36 -27.90 -9.59
N HIS A 129 -23.70 -26.81 -9.90
CA HIS A 129 -22.49 -26.80 -10.72
C HIS A 129 -21.32 -27.54 -10.01
N VAL A 130 -21.10 -27.29 -8.72
CA VAL A 130 -20.10 -28.04 -7.93
C VAL A 130 -20.37 -29.54 -7.97
N ALA A 131 -21.64 -29.96 -7.81
CA ALA A 131 -21.99 -31.37 -7.87
C ALA A 131 -21.70 -31.99 -9.25
N GLN A 132 -21.89 -31.25 -10.35
CA GLN A 132 -21.53 -31.69 -11.69
C GLN A 132 -20.01 -31.83 -11.86
N LEU A 133 -19.23 -30.87 -11.38
CA LEU A 133 -17.77 -30.91 -11.43
C LEU A 133 -17.22 -32.10 -10.64
N VAL A 134 -17.68 -32.32 -9.42
CA VAL A 134 -17.27 -33.48 -8.60
C VAL A 134 -17.64 -34.79 -9.29
N GLN A 135 -18.84 -34.89 -9.91
CA GLN A 135 -19.26 -36.08 -10.67
C GLN A 135 -18.41 -36.31 -11.91
N SER A 136 -17.87 -35.27 -12.56
CA SER A 136 -16.99 -35.41 -13.73
C SER A 136 -15.62 -36.03 -13.34
N GLY A 137 -15.23 -35.96 -12.06
CA GLY A 137 -13.91 -36.40 -11.60
C GLY A 137 -12.78 -35.47 -12.01
N ASP A 138 -13.09 -34.25 -12.42
CA ASP A 138 -12.10 -33.21 -12.77
C ASP A 138 -11.79 -32.37 -11.51
N ASP A 139 -10.80 -32.82 -10.76
CA ASP A 139 -10.36 -32.15 -9.52
C ASP A 139 -9.79 -30.76 -9.80
N GLU A 140 -9.10 -30.57 -10.94
CA GLU A 140 -8.50 -29.28 -11.29
C GLU A 140 -9.57 -28.23 -11.57
N GLU A 141 -10.61 -28.56 -12.37
CA GLU A 141 -11.69 -27.63 -12.66
C GLU A 141 -12.58 -27.41 -11.44
N THR A 142 -12.78 -28.43 -10.59
CA THR A 142 -13.49 -28.30 -9.31
C THR A 142 -12.75 -27.31 -8.40
N PHE A 143 -11.44 -27.47 -8.25
CA PHE A 143 -10.62 -26.59 -7.43
C PHE A 143 -10.60 -25.16 -7.98
N ARG A 144 -10.42 -25.00 -9.30
CA ARG A 144 -10.46 -23.71 -9.98
C ARG A 144 -11.76 -22.96 -9.70
N TYR A 145 -12.89 -23.64 -9.78
CA TYR A 145 -14.19 -23.04 -9.49
C TYR A 145 -14.32 -22.61 -8.03
N LEU A 146 -13.94 -23.45 -7.07
CA LEU A 146 -13.96 -23.12 -5.64
C LEU A 146 -13.03 -21.94 -5.32
N PHE A 147 -11.84 -21.91 -5.91
CA PHE A 147 -10.87 -20.83 -5.73
C PHE A 147 -11.42 -19.49 -6.22
N LEU A 148 -12.02 -19.45 -7.42
CA LEU A 148 -12.64 -18.25 -7.96
C LEU A 148 -13.88 -17.82 -7.16
N ALA A 149 -14.70 -18.76 -6.69
CA ALA A 149 -15.83 -18.46 -5.82
C ALA A 149 -15.39 -17.84 -4.49
N GLN A 150 -14.32 -18.36 -3.88
CA GLN A 150 -13.76 -17.76 -2.66
C GLN A 150 -13.18 -16.36 -2.91
N CYS A 151 -12.49 -16.16 -4.03
CA CYS A 151 -12.04 -14.83 -4.43
C CYS A 151 -13.21 -13.84 -4.61
N ALA A 152 -14.32 -14.30 -5.19
CA ALA A 152 -15.52 -13.51 -5.40
C ALA A 152 -16.20 -13.10 -4.08
N GLU A 153 -16.31 -14.02 -3.13
CA GLU A 153 -16.81 -13.71 -1.78
C GLU A 153 -15.93 -12.67 -1.09
N LEU A 154 -14.61 -12.85 -1.13
CA LEU A 154 -13.65 -11.94 -0.52
C LEU A 154 -13.61 -10.57 -1.19
N ALA A 155 -13.97 -10.46 -2.48
CA ALA A 155 -14.07 -9.18 -3.18
C ALA A 155 -15.12 -8.23 -2.56
N ASN A 156 -16.15 -8.76 -1.89
CA ASN A 156 -17.17 -7.96 -1.22
C ASN A 156 -16.59 -7.15 -0.05
N CYS A 157 -15.61 -7.69 0.65
CA CYS A 157 -14.99 -7.04 1.82
C CYS A 157 -13.59 -6.47 1.54
N MET A 158 -12.84 -7.04 0.58
CA MET A 158 -11.47 -6.62 0.23
C MET A 158 -11.31 -6.44 -1.30
N PRO A 159 -12.01 -5.49 -1.93
CA PRO A 159 -12.00 -5.33 -3.39
C PRO A 159 -10.64 -4.88 -3.96
N THR A 160 -9.75 -4.35 -3.13
CA THR A 160 -8.38 -3.97 -3.53
C THR A 160 -7.47 -5.18 -3.77
N VAL A 161 -7.71 -6.29 -3.08
CA VAL A 161 -6.96 -7.56 -3.22
C VAL A 161 -7.67 -8.52 -4.17
N PHE A 162 -9.00 -8.63 -4.02
CA PHE A 162 -9.84 -9.53 -4.78
C PHE A 162 -10.76 -8.73 -5.70
N SER A 163 -10.78 -9.04 -6.98
CA SER A 163 -11.71 -8.40 -7.93
C SER A 163 -13.03 -9.16 -8.00
N GLN A 164 -14.08 -8.45 -8.39
CA GLN A 164 -15.41 -9.03 -8.60
C GLN A 164 -15.39 -10.13 -9.67
N VAL A 165 -16.40 -10.99 -9.60
CA VAL A 165 -16.66 -12.05 -10.60
C VAL A 165 -16.74 -11.45 -12.00
N GLY A 166 -16.14 -12.13 -12.99
CA GLY A 166 -16.16 -11.72 -14.39
C GLY A 166 -15.10 -10.68 -14.75
N SER A 167 -14.17 -10.37 -13.84
CA SER A 167 -13.05 -9.50 -14.18
C SER A 167 -12.17 -10.11 -15.28
N SER A 168 -11.57 -9.27 -16.12
CA SER A 168 -10.70 -9.74 -17.21
C SER A 168 -9.51 -10.58 -16.72
N MET A 169 -9.04 -10.35 -15.49
CA MET A 169 -7.94 -11.11 -14.88
C MET A 169 -8.24 -12.59 -14.65
N GLU A 170 -9.52 -12.98 -14.54
CA GLU A 170 -9.90 -14.42 -14.41
C GLU A 170 -9.48 -15.25 -15.64
N LEU A 171 -9.47 -14.64 -16.84
CA LEU A 171 -9.02 -15.30 -18.06
C LEU A 171 -7.54 -15.68 -18.00
N LEU A 172 -6.74 -14.95 -17.20
CA LEU A 172 -5.31 -15.13 -17.01
C LEU A 172 -4.96 -15.94 -15.75
N LEU A 173 -5.95 -16.52 -15.04
CA LEU A 173 -5.66 -17.45 -13.96
C LEU A 173 -4.87 -18.64 -14.50
N PRO A 174 -3.69 -18.97 -13.94
CA PRO A 174 -2.89 -20.11 -14.35
C PRO A 174 -3.67 -21.42 -14.41
N ASP A 175 -3.28 -22.30 -15.31
CA ASP A 175 -3.73 -23.69 -15.34
C ASP A 175 -2.85 -24.54 -14.41
N GLY A 176 -3.37 -25.72 -13.99
CA GLY A 176 -2.59 -26.63 -13.16
C GLY A 176 -2.35 -26.12 -11.75
N LEU A 177 -3.37 -25.55 -11.11
CA LEU A 177 -3.30 -25.04 -9.74
C LEU A 177 -2.97 -26.15 -8.73
N LEU A 178 -3.36 -27.41 -9.04
CA LEU A 178 -3.06 -28.62 -8.26
C LEU A 178 -1.81 -29.35 -8.73
N ARG A 179 -1.05 -28.76 -9.66
CA ARG A 179 0.15 -29.39 -10.23
C ARG A 179 1.24 -29.56 -9.18
N GLN A 180 1.89 -30.74 -9.18
CA GLN A 180 3.09 -30.98 -8.38
C GLN A 180 4.24 -30.05 -8.83
N GLY A 181 4.94 -29.46 -7.87
CA GLY A 181 5.94 -28.41 -8.10
C GLY A 181 5.35 -27.08 -8.54
N GLY A 182 4.01 -26.92 -8.49
CA GLY A 182 3.33 -25.67 -8.79
C GLY A 182 3.42 -24.64 -7.67
N VAL A 183 2.94 -23.42 -7.95
CA VAL A 183 3.07 -22.29 -7.03
C VAL A 183 2.36 -22.54 -5.69
N ILE A 184 1.16 -23.14 -5.71
CA ILE A 184 0.38 -23.41 -4.49
C ILE A 184 1.07 -24.48 -3.64
N GLU A 185 1.47 -25.63 -4.25
CA GLU A 185 2.16 -26.70 -3.52
C GLU A 185 3.42 -26.15 -2.85
N ARG A 186 4.26 -25.44 -3.61
CA ARG A 186 5.50 -24.90 -3.03
C ARG A 186 5.28 -23.84 -1.98
N MET A 187 4.21 -23.02 -2.08
CA MET A 187 3.85 -22.11 -1.00
C MET A 187 3.48 -22.85 0.28
N VAL A 188 2.78 -23.99 0.15
CA VAL A 188 2.37 -24.82 1.27
C VAL A 188 3.54 -25.56 1.90
N GLU A 189 4.46 -26.11 1.08
CA GLU A 189 5.55 -27.00 1.52
C GLU A 189 6.85 -26.27 1.87
N ASP A 190 7.21 -25.20 1.11
CA ASP A 190 8.48 -24.49 1.29
C ASP A 190 8.42 -23.46 2.43
N ILE A 191 7.21 -22.95 2.81
CA ILE A 191 7.02 -21.96 3.86
C ILE A 191 6.28 -22.59 5.04
N PRO A 192 6.97 -22.79 6.20
CA PRO A 192 6.36 -23.37 7.39
C PRO A 192 5.12 -22.60 7.87
N GLU A 193 4.11 -23.32 8.41
CA GLU A 193 2.89 -22.67 8.92
C GLU A 193 3.18 -21.71 10.08
N GLU A 194 4.23 -21.98 10.87
CA GLU A 194 4.65 -21.12 11.97
C GLU A 194 4.97 -19.69 11.49
N ASP A 195 5.57 -19.53 10.30
CA ASP A 195 5.88 -18.20 9.76
C ASP A 195 4.63 -17.37 9.46
N TRP A 196 3.54 -18.04 9.06
CA TRP A 196 2.24 -17.38 8.81
C TRP A 196 1.48 -17.02 10.09
N LEU A 197 1.84 -17.66 11.23
CA LEU A 197 1.25 -17.40 12.54
C LEU A 197 2.00 -16.32 13.34
N GLU A 198 3.23 -15.97 12.96
CA GLU A 198 4.00 -14.95 13.65
C GLU A 198 3.37 -13.55 13.52
N GLY A 199 2.71 -13.25 12.40
CA GLY A 199 2.01 -11.98 12.19
C GLY A 199 1.76 -11.67 10.72
N VAL A 200 0.99 -10.62 10.47
CA VAL A 200 0.62 -10.20 9.11
C VAL A 200 1.79 -9.59 8.34
N GLU A 201 2.89 -9.29 8.99
CA GLU A 201 4.12 -8.71 8.43
C GLU A 201 4.74 -9.61 7.36
N ILE A 202 4.51 -10.94 7.40
CA ILE A 202 4.94 -11.87 6.35
C ILE A 202 4.46 -11.44 4.97
N VAL A 203 3.26 -10.87 4.87
CA VAL A 203 2.66 -10.39 3.62
C VAL A 203 3.52 -9.29 2.99
N GLY A 204 4.00 -8.37 3.81
CA GLY A 204 4.88 -7.30 3.35
C GLY A 204 6.28 -7.79 2.94
N TRP A 205 6.84 -8.75 3.67
CA TRP A 205 8.10 -9.41 3.28
C TRP A 205 7.97 -10.13 1.94
N MET A 206 6.88 -10.87 1.74
CA MET A 206 6.63 -11.57 0.47
C MET A 206 6.50 -10.58 -0.69
N TYR A 207 5.81 -9.45 -0.48
CA TYR A 207 5.73 -8.40 -1.49
C TYR A 207 7.11 -7.84 -1.84
N GLN A 208 7.92 -7.49 -0.87
CA GLN A 208 9.26 -6.96 -1.10
C GLN A 208 10.15 -7.95 -1.87
N TYR A 209 10.12 -9.24 -1.50
CA TYR A 209 10.93 -10.24 -2.18
C TYR A 209 10.44 -10.51 -3.60
N TYR A 210 9.13 -10.45 -3.84
CA TYR A 210 8.55 -10.58 -5.17
C TYR A 210 9.07 -9.50 -6.14
N VAL A 211 9.18 -8.25 -5.70
CA VAL A 211 9.63 -7.13 -6.53
C VAL A 211 11.14 -6.92 -6.54
N SER A 212 11.91 -7.68 -5.75
CA SER A 212 13.35 -7.47 -5.54
C SER A 212 14.18 -7.58 -6.82
N GLU A 213 13.85 -8.50 -7.73
CA GLU A 213 14.57 -8.66 -8.99
C GLU A 213 14.48 -7.42 -9.87
N ARG A 214 13.30 -6.80 -9.97
CA ARG A 214 13.09 -5.59 -10.76
C ARG A 214 13.85 -4.39 -10.19
N LYS A 215 13.95 -4.33 -8.87
CA LYS A 215 14.79 -3.36 -8.15
C LYS A 215 16.27 -3.54 -8.53
N ASP A 216 16.78 -4.76 -8.50
CA ASP A 216 18.17 -5.07 -8.84
C ASP A 216 18.48 -4.75 -10.31
N GLU A 217 17.57 -5.06 -11.23
CA GLU A 217 17.67 -4.72 -12.65
C GLU A 217 17.74 -3.19 -12.87
N TYR A 218 16.89 -2.43 -12.19
CA TYR A 218 16.93 -0.97 -12.26
C TYR A 218 18.30 -0.43 -11.81
N PHE A 219 18.78 -0.84 -10.62
CA PHE A 219 20.08 -0.35 -10.11
C PHE A 219 21.26 -0.78 -11.00
N ALA A 220 21.21 -1.97 -11.59
CA ALA A 220 22.22 -2.44 -12.55
C ALA A 220 22.25 -1.59 -13.83
N SER A 221 21.11 -1.07 -14.27
CA SER A 221 20.98 -0.28 -15.51
C SER A 221 21.60 1.10 -15.43
N LYS A 222 21.75 1.68 -14.24
CA LYS A 222 22.26 3.04 -13.98
C LYS A 222 21.54 4.17 -14.75
N ARG A 223 20.34 3.89 -15.30
CA ARG A 223 19.53 4.86 -16.01
C ARG A 223 18.71 5.74 -15.04
N LYS A 224 18.11 6.81 -15.52
CA LYS A 224 17.10 7.54 -14.75
C LYS A 224 15.90 6.64 -14.50
N ALA A 225 15.25 6.79 -13.35
CA ALA A 225 14.04 6.08 -13.06
C ALA A 225 12.94 6.46 -14.06
N THR A 226 12.33 5.49 -14.72
CA THR A 226 11.07 5.69 -15.44
C THR A 226 9.92 5.69 -14.45
N ARG A 227 8.72 5.96 -14.92
CA ARG A 227 7.49 5.86 -14.10
C ARG A 227 7.34 4.48 -13.47
N GLU A 228 7.53 3.43 -14.25
CA GLU A 228 7.40 2.02 -13.83
C GLU A 228 8.50 1.59 -12.85
N ASP A 229 9.62 2.31 -12.82
CA ASP A 229 10.72 2.02 -11.90
C ASP A 229 10.54 2.69 -10.54
N LEU A 230 9.70 3.73 -10.42
CA LEU A 230 9.60 4.52 -9.18
C LEU A 230 9.26 3.62 -7.98
N ALA A 231 8.19 2.86 -8.05
CA ALA A 231 7.79 1.98 -6.96
C ALA A 231 8.85 0.90 -6.63
N PRO A 232 9.35 0.08 -7.57
CA PRO A 232 10.38 -0.91 -7.26
C PRO A 232 11.70 -0.30 -6.77
N ALA A 233 12.13 0.82 -7.35
CA ALA A 233 13.41 1.46 -7.01
C ALA A 233 13.43 2.07 -5.61
N THR A 234 12.29 2.56 -5.14
CA THR A 234 12.18 3.28 -3.88
C THR A 234 11.72 2.40 -2.71
N GLN A 235 11.29 1.18 -3.00
CA GLN A 235 10.86 0.26 -1.96
C GLN A 235 12.02 -0.14 -1.06
N LEU A 236 11.92 0.21 0.20
CA LEU A 236 12.83 -0.22 1.25
C LEU A 236 12.01 -0.63 2.46
N PHE A 237 12.12 -1.91 2.82
CA PHE A 237 11.44 -2.42 4.00
C PHE A 237 12.02 -1.79 5.28
N THR A 238 11.14 -1.34 6.14
CA THR A 238 11.52 -0.79 7.44
C THR A 238 11.62 -1.92 8.47
N PRO A 239 12.79 -2.20 9.05
CA PRO A 239 12.92 -3.20 10.11
C PRO A 239 11.94 -2.96 11.26
N GLU A 240 11.40 -4.03 11.83
CA GLU A 240 10.38 -3.96 12.89
C GLU A 240 10.78 -3.02 14.05
N TRP A 241 12.01 -3.15 14.54
CA TRP A 241 12.48 -2.29 15.64
C TRP A 241 12.54 -0.80 15.27
N ILE A 242 12.77 -0.46 13.99
CA ILE A 242 12.70 0.93 13.49
C ILE A 242 11.27 1.41 13.43
N VAL A 243 10.35 0.57 12.92
CA VAL A 243 8.90 0.85 12.92
C VAL A 243 8.45 1.16 14.34
N ARG A 244 8.79 0.30 15.30
CA ARG A 244 8.48 0.49 16.73
C ARG A 244 9.08 1.77 17.27
N TYR A 245 10.37 2.01 17.04
CA TYR A 245 11.03 3.23 17.47
C TYR A 245 10.33 4.49 16.98
N LEU A 246 10.04 4.57 15.66
CA LEU A 246 9.39 5.74 15.06
C LEU A 246 7.98 5.96 15.61
N THR A 247 7.22 4.89 15.73
CA THR A 247 5.82 4.95 16.18
C THR A 247 5.75 5.26 17.69
N GLU A 248 6.59 4.64 18.52
CA GLU A 248 6.64 4.86 19.97
C GLU A 248 7.08 6.29 20.33
N ASN A 249 8.05 6.86 19.56
CA ASN A 249 8.57 8.20 19.80
C ASN A 249 7.83 9.32 19.04
N SER A 250 6.77 9.01 18.32
CA SER A 250 5.85 9.98 17.72
C SER A 250 4.41 9.77 18.24
N LEU A 251 3.71 8.74 17.79
CA LEU A 251 2.36 8.40 18.23
C LEU A 251 2.29 8.10 19.74
N GLY A 252 3.17 7.23 20.21
CA GLY A 252 3.30 6.91 21.64
C GLY A 252 3.62 8.13 22.49
N ARG A 253 4.54 8.98 22.00
CA ARG A 253 4.88 10.24 22.64
C ARG A 253 3.66 11.18 22.75
N LEU A 254 2.87 11.34 21.68
CA LEU A 254 1.65 12.15 21.70
C LEU A 254 0.69 11.68 22.78
N TRP A 255 0.49 10.37 22.91
CA TRP A 255 -0.35 9.78 23.95
C TRP A 255 0.21 10.08 25.35
N MET A 256 1.51 9.78 25.59
CA MET A 256 2.14 9.97 26.89
C MET A 256 2.17 11.42 27.37
N LEU A 257 2.29 12.40 26.46
CA LEU A 257 2.21 13.82 26.80
C LEU A 257 0.82 14.22 27.32
N ASN A 258 -0.24 13.59 26.81
CA ASN A 258 -1.63 13.83 27.25
C ASN A 258 -2.04 12.95 28.44
N HIS A 259 -1.45 11.75 28.56
CA HIS A 259 -1.79 10.73 29.56
C HIS A 259 -0.51 10.29 30.32
N PRO A 260 0.10 11.15 31.15
CA PRO A 260 1.41 10.86 31.77
C PRO A 260 1.39 9.67 32.74
N ASN A 261 0.21 9.24 33.17
CA ASN A 261 0.04 8.07 34.04
C ASN A 261 -0.33 6.79 33.25
N SER A 262 -0.34 6.83 31.93
CA SER A 262 -0.65 5.69 31.08
C SER A 262 0.34 4.55 31.28
N THR A 263 -0.17 3.31 31.32
CA THR A 263 0.65 2.10 31.41
C THR A 263 1.30 1.74 30.08
N LEU A 264 0.94 2.43 28.99
CA LEU A 264 1.43 2.18 27.65
C LEU A 264 2.96 2.27 27.57
N ALA A 265 3.59 3.15 28.33
CA ALA A 265 5.04 3.28 28.40
C ALA A 265 5.75 1.94 28.69
N THR A 266 5.12 1.05 29.47
CA THR A 266 5.69 -0.27 29.80
C THR A 266 5.66 -1.27 28.63
N ARG A 267 4.87 -0.99 27.60
CA ARG A 267 4.74 -1.79 26.37
C ARG A 267 5.63 -1.25 25.23
N MET A 268 6.15 -0.04 25.37
CA MET A 268 6.95 0.66 24.36
C MET A 268 8.45 0.47 24.64
N GLU A 269 9.06 -0.50 23.95
CA GLU A 269 10.46 -0.91 24.19
C GLU A 269 11.49 0.17 23.82
N TYR A 270 11.17 0.98 22.82
CA TYR A 270 12.06 1.99 22.25
C TYR A 270 11.64 3.42 22.59
N TYR A 271 10.66 3.61 23.47
CA TYR A 271 10.18 4.93 23.84
C TYR A 271 11.21 5.69 24.69
N ILE A 272 11.55 6.89 24.26
CA ILE A 272 12.44 7.81 24.99
C ILE A 272 11.57 8.77 25.79
N ALA A 273 11.49 8.57 27.10
CA ALA A 273 10.79 9.50 27.97
C ALA A 273 11.50 10.86 27.98
N PRO A 274 10.76 11.98 27.98
CA PRO A 274 11.36 13.31 28.14
C PRO A 274 12.14 13.42 29.44
N ASP A 275 13.35 14.01 29.37
CA ASP A 275 14.17 14.29 30.54
C ASP A 275 14.02 15.79 30.87
N GLY A 276 13.46 16.13 32.06
CA GLY A 276 13.28 17.52 32.52
C GLY A 276 11.84 17.87 32.89
N ASP A 277 11.54 19.18 32.92
CA ASP A 277 10.23 19.71 33.29
C ASP A 277 9.14 19.31 32.27
N ALA A 278 7.90 19.18 32.75
CA ALA A 278 6.77 18.81 31.93
C ALA A 278 6.57 19.78 30.74
N GLU A 279 6.53 19.27 29.55
CA GLU A 279 6.23 20.04 28.35
C GLU A 279 4.82 20.62 28.42
N THR A 280 4.67 21.86 27.98
CA THR A 280 3.39 22.59 28.02
C THR A 280 2.81 22.85 26.64
N ASP A 281 3.63 22.96 25.61
CA ASP A 281 3.24 23.25 24.22
C ASP A 281 3.30 21.96 23.38
N PHE A 282 2.20 21.23 23.36
CA PHE A 282 2.00 20.04 22.54
C PHE A 282 0.52 19.89 22.14
N LYS A 283 0.24 19.10 21.08
CA LYS A 283 -1.13 18.82 20.64
C LYS A 283 -1.92 18.16 21.76
N ARG A 284 -3.08 18.76 22.09
CA ARG A 284 -4.01 18.20 23.08
C ARG A 284 -4.96 17.22 22.42
N ILE A 285 -5.14 16.08 23.06
CA ILE A 285 -6.12 15.04 22.72
C ILE A 285 -6.85 14.63 24.00
N GLU A 286 -8.14 14.37 23.91
CA GLU A 286 -8.96 13.95 25.06
C GLU A 286 -9.18 12.44 25.06
N SER A 287 -9.18 11.82 23.87
CA SER A 287 -9.44 10.39 23.68
C SER A 287 -8.60 9.82 22.53
N PRO A 288 -8.50 8.48 22.41
CA PRO A 288 -7.85 7.87 21.26
C PRO A 288 -8.52 8.21 19.92
N GLU A 289 -9.81 8.60 19.91
CA GLU A 289 -10.54 9.01 18.70
C GLU A 289 -10.03 10.32 18.09
N ASP A 290 -9.31 11.15 18.87
CA ASP A 290 -8.74 12.43 18.42
C ASP A 290 -7.38 12.24 17.71
N ILE A 291 -6.84 11.03 17.76
CA ILE A 291 -5.57 10.71 17.11
C ILE A 291 -5.81 10.53 15.62
N THR A 292 -5.09 11.31 14.82
CA THR A 292 -5.01 11.15 13.36
C THR A 292 -3.55 10.89 12.98
N ALA A 293 -3.30 9.74 12.36
CA ALA A 293 -1.96 9.33 11.95
C ALA A 293 -1.91 9.00 10.46
N VAL A 294 -0.89 9.48 9.76
CA VAL A 294 -0.69 9.19 8.33
C VAL A 294 0.71 8.64 8.07
N ASP A 295 0.75 7.65 7.19
CA ASP A 295 1.96 7.26 6.47
C ASP A 295 1.82 7.68 5.00
N PRO A 296 2.52 8.73 4.56
CA PRO A 296 2.35 9.30 3.23
C PRO A 296 3.07 8.53 2.11
N ALA A 297 3.75 7.44 2.42
CA ALA A 297 4.37 6.50 1.48
C ALA A 297 4.34 5.09 2.11
N CYS A 298 3.13 4.59 2.36
CA CYS A 298 2.91 3.51 3.30
C CYS A 298 3.43 2.13 2.84
N GLY A 299 3.74 1.97 1.56
CA GLY A 299 4.16 0.68 1.04
C GLY A 299 3.13 -0.41 1.36
N SER A 300 3.61 -1.53 1.88
CA SER A 300 2.75 -2.64 2.35
C SER A 300 2.18 -2.44 3.77
N GLY A 301 2.32 -1.25 4.36
CA GLY A 301 1.60 -0.85 5.58
C GLY A 301 2.27 -1.20 6.91
N HIS A 302 3.55 -1.53 6.95
CA HIS A 302 4.24 -1.95 8.19
C HIS A 302 4.13 -0.96 9.34
N ILE A 303 4.33 0.33 9.05
CA ILE A 303 4.20 1.40 10.05
C ILE A 303 2.75 1.46 10.55
N LEU A 304 1.78 1.39 9.65
CA LEU A 304 0.36 1.45 9.99
C LEU A 304 -0.10 0.22 10.79
N VAL A 305 0.46 -0.97 10.52
CA VAL A 305 0.16 -2.20 11.28
C VAL A 305 0.58 -2.06 12.74
N TYR A 306 1.81 -1.59 13.01
CA TYR A 306 2.25 -1.36 14.38
C TYR A 306 1.53 -0.17 15.04
N ALA A 307 1.24 0.89 14.29
CA ALA A 307 0.42 2.00 14.77
C ALA A 307 -0.98 1.53 15.18
N PHE A 308 -1.57 0.56 14.45
CA PHE A 308 -2.83 -0.08 14.83
C PHE A 308 -2.73 -0.72 16.21
N ASP A 309 -1.69 -1.52 16.46
CA ASP A 309 -1.50 -2.19 17.75
C ASP A 309 -1.34 -1.20 18.90
N LEU A 310 -0.59 -0.12 18.68
CA LEU A 310 -0.37 0.89 19.69
C LEU A 310 -1.65 1.68 20.02
N ILE A 311 -2.41 2.08 18.99
CA ILE A 311 -3.71 2.76 19.17
C ILE A 311 -4.73 1.83 19.82
N ALA A 312 -4.75 0.55 19.43
CA ALA A 312 -5.64 -0.43 20.05
C ALA A 312 -5.37 -0.56 21.57
N ALA A 313 -4.09 -0.54 21.98
CA ALA A 313 -3.73 -0.54 23.39
C ALA A 313 -4.21 0.73 24.13
N MET A 314 -4.20 1.90 23.47
CA MET A 314 -4.77 3.14 24.02
C MET A 314 -6.29 3.02 24.22
N TYR A 315 -7.00 2.51 23.23
CA TYR A 315 -8.44 2.25 23.34
C TYR A 315 -8.78 1.22 24.44
N GLU A 316 -7.98 0.15 24.56
CA GLU A 316 -8.13 -0.84 25.63
C GLU A 316 -7.94 -0.21 27.02
N GLU A 317 -6.95 0.67 27.20
CA GLU A 317 -6.68 1.41 28.44
C GLU A 317 -7.85 2.33 28.81
N GLU A 318 -8.50 2.97 27.82
CA GLU A 318 -9.68 3.81 27.99
C GLU A 318 -11.00 3.00 28.10
N GLY A 319 -10.94 1.66 28.07
CA GLY A 319 -12.07 0.78 28.32
C GLY A 319 -13.04 0.57 27.17
N TYR A 320 -12.62 0.85 25.95
CA TYR A 320 -13.41 0.58 24.74
C TYR A 320 -13.59 -0.92 24.50
N SER A 321 -14.69 -1.31 23.88
CA SER A 321 -14.90 -2.72 23.53
C SER A 321 -14.01 -3.13 22.35
N ARG A 322 -13.44 -4.33 22.37
CA ARG A 322 -12.60 -4.84 21.28
C ARG A 322 -13.26 -4.74 19.91
N ARG A 323 -14.58 -4.96 19.89
CA ARG A 323 -15.37 -4.85 18.66
C ARG A 323 -15.41 -3.44 18.06
N ASP A 324 -15.44 -2.40 18.91
CA ASP A 324 -15.48 -1.01 18.45
C ASP A 324 -14.07 -0.50 18.10
N ILE A 325 -13.05 -0.98 18.78
CA ILE A 325 -11.65 -0.61 18.61
C ILE A 325 -11.23 -0.75 17.14
N SER A 326 -11.40 -1.94 16.54
CA SER A 326 -10.96 -2.20 15.17
C SER A 326 -11.62 -1.27 14.15
N ARG A 327 -12.93 -1.02 14.33
CA ARG A 327 -13.67 -0.10 13.47
C ARG A 327 -13.19 1.35 13.62
N LEU A 328 -13.07 1.83 14.85
CA LEU A 328 -12.67 3.21 15.14
C LEU A 328 -11.27 3.51 14.61
N ILE A 329 -10.32 2.59 14.77
CA ILE A 329 -8.96 2.77 14.27
C ILE A 329 -8.95 2.97 12.76
N LEU A 330 -9.68 2.12 12.02
CA LEU A 330 -9.68 2.18 10.55
C LEU A 330 -10.50 3.33 9.98
N GLU A 331 -11.56 3.76 10.68
CA GLU A 331 -12.39 4.89 10.23
C GLU A 331 -11.81 6.26 10.61
N LYS A 332 -11.12 6.37 11.76
CA LYS A 332 -10.74 7.67 12.33
C LYS A 332 -9.24 7.92 12.43
N ASN A 333 -8.45 6.87 12.75
CA ASN A 333 -7.09 7.10 13.22
C ASN A 333 -6.03 6.94 12.14
N LEU A 334 -6.14 5.95 11.25
CA LEU A 334 -5.07 5.59 10.33
C LEU A 334 -5.39 5.96 8.89
N THR A 335 -4.43 6.60 8.23
CA THR A 335 -4.47 6.91 6.79
C THR A 335 -3.15 6.48 6.15
N GLY A 336 -3.22 5.84 4.99
CA GLY A 336 -2.05 5.50 4.19
C GLY A 336 -2.18 6.05 2.77
N LEU A 337 -1.09 6.59 2.22
CA LEU A 337 -1.01 7.07 0.84
C LEU A 337 0.06 6.27 0.12
N GLU A 338 -0.23 5.81 -1.09
CA GLU A 338 0.70 4.97 -1.86
C GLU A 338 0.52 5.20 -3.37
N ILE A 339 1.59 5.13 -4.13
CA ILE A 339 1.56 5.22 -5.61
C ILE A 339 1.46 3.84 -6.26
N ASP A 340 1.94 2.77 -5.60
CA ASP A 340 1.85 1.41 -6.12
C ASP A 340 0.55 0.74 -5.63
N PRO A 341 -0.42 0.49 -6.54
CA PRO A 341 -1.68 -0.15 -6.17
C PRO A 341 -1.49 -1.54 -5.57
N ARG A 342 -0.36 -2.19 -5.86
CA ARG A 342 -0.01 -3.51 -5.35
C ARG A 342 0.38 -3.44 -3.88
N ALA A 343 1.24 -2.48 -3.53
CA ALA A 343 1.62 -2.22 -2.14
C ALA A 343 0.41 -1.77 -1.31
N ALA A 344 -0.39 -0.85 -1.85
CA ALA A 344 -1.61 -0.37 -1.22
C ALA A 344 -2.62 -1.50 -0.93
N ALA A 345 -2.77 -2.45 -1.87
CA ALA A 345 -3.60 -3.64 -1.65
C ALA A 345 -3.10 -4.48 -0.47
N MET A 346 -1.77 -4.65 -0.34
CA MET A 346 -1.17 -5.38 0.78
C MET A 346 -1.33 -4.63 2.11
N ALA A 347 -1.17 -3.30 2.12
CA ALA A 347 -1.43 -2.48 3.29
C ALA A 347 -2.90 -2.58 3.75
N SER A 348 -3.83 -2.51 2.81
CA SER A 348 -5.26 -2.69 3.08
C SER A 348 -5.56 -4.09 3.61
N PHE A 349 -4.96 -5.13 3.04
CA PHE A 349 -5.08 -6.50 3.52
C PHE A 349 -4.54 -6.63 4.95
N ALA A 350 -3.32 -6.17 5.20
CA ALA A 350 -2.67 -6.27 6.50
C ALA A 350 -3.49 -5.60 7.61
N LEU A 351 -3.97 -4.38 7.38
CA LEU A 351 -4.83 -3.68 8.34
C LEU A 351 -6.18 -4.37 8.54
N THR A 352 -6.76 -4.95 7.49
CA THR A 352 -8.00 -5.73 7.61
C THR A 352 -7.77 -6.99 8.46
N MET A 353 -6.64 -7.68 8.29
CA MET A 353 -6.30 -8.85 9.11
C MET A 353 -6.05 -8.48 10.57
N LYS A 354 -5.38 -7.34 10.83
CA LYS A 354 -5.25 -6.79 12.20
C LYS A 354 -6.62 -6.52 12.82
N ALA A 355 -7.54 -5.92 12.09
CA ALA A 355 -8.90 -5.70 12.58
C ALA A 355 -9.63 -7.01 12.91
N CYS A 356 -9.39 -8.08 12.14
CA CYS A 356 -9.94 -9.40 12.39
C CYS A 356 -9.39 -10.06 13.67
N GLU A 357 -8.21 -9.66 14.17
CA GLU A 357 -7.68 -10.13 15.46
C GLU A 357 -8.53 -9.62 16.65
N TYR A 358 -9.11 -8.43 16.50
CA TYR A 358 -9.97 -7.81 17.53
C TYR A 358 -11.45 -8.20 17.36
N ASP A 359 -11.91 -8.43 16.14
CA ASP A 359 -13.29 -8.76 15.83
C ASP A 359 -13.37 -9.85 14.75
N SER A 360 -13.63 -11.08 15.14
CA SER A 360 -13.75 -12.23 14.22
C SER A 360 -14.84 -12.08 13.13
N ARG A 361 -15.76 -11.11 13.28
CA ARG A 361 -16.80 -10.80 12.29
C ARG A 361 -16.52 -9.53 11.50
N PHE A 362 -15.31 -8.99 11.58
CA PHE A 362 -14.96 -7.71 10.98
C PHE A 362 -15.23 -7.67 9.47
N LEU A 363 -14.92 -8.72 8.74
CA LEU A 363 -15.15 -8.81 7.29
C LEU A 363 -16.61 -8.58 6.87
N ARG A 364 -17.58 -8.82 7.76
CA ARG A 364 -19.02 -8.62 7.50
C ARG A 364 -19.51 -7.21 7.82
N ARG A 365 -18.62 -6.31 8.30
CA ARG A 365 -19.03 -4.95 8.71
C ARG A 365 -18.98 -3.91 7.60
N GLY A 366 -18.34 -4.21 6.48
CA GLY A 366 -18.17 -3.25 5.37
C GLY A 366 -17.19 -2.10 5.66
N VAL A 367 -16.47 -2.14 6.79
CA VAL A 367 -15.43 -1.15 7.12
C VAL A 367 -14.16 -1.47 6.32
N ARG A 368 -13.55 -0.43 5.76
CA ARG A 368 -12.33 -0.54 4.95
C ARG A 368 -11.24 0.35 5.50
N PRO A 369 -9.97 -0.07 5.46
CA PRO A 369 -8.84 0.80 5.76
C PRO A 369 -8.80 2.03 4.83
N ARG A 370 -8.41 3.17 5.36
CA ARG A 370 -8.21 4.41 4.59
C ARG A 370 -6.84 4.39 3.91
N ILE A 371 -6.71 3.55 2.89
CA ILE A 371 -5.52 3.47 2.04
C ILE A 371 -5.88 4.02 0.67
N THR A 372 -5.24 5.12 0.29
CA THR A 372 -5.49 5.81 -0.99
C THR A 372 -4.34 5.54 -1.96
N VAL A 373 -4.71 5.04 -3.13
CA VAL A 373 -3.77 4.90 -4.26
C VAL A 373 -3.76 6.21 -5.04
N LEU A 374 -2.58 6.81 -5.18
CA LEU A 374 -2.39 8.01 -5.98
C LEU A 374 -2.03 7.60 -7.41
N SER A 375 -2.98 7.69 -8.29
CA SER A 375 -2.90 7.12 -9.64
C SER A 375 -2.89 8.19 -10.72
N ARG A 376 -2.40 7.83 -11.90
CA ARG A 376 -2.46 8.70 -13.08
C ARG A 376 -3.91 9.00 -13.47
N ILE A 377 -4.24 10.29 -13.63
CA ILE A 377 -5.54 10.76 -14.09
C ILE A 377 -5.33 11.72 -15.26
N GLU A 378 -5.64 11.24 -16.46
CA GLU A 378 -5.46 12.00 -17.69
C GLU A 378 -6.79 12.13 -18.42
N PHE A 379 -7.14 13.37 -18.80
CA PHE A 379 -8.32 13.67 -19.59
C PHE A 379 -7.92 13.79 -21.06
N ASP A 380 -8.52 12.97 -21.91
CA ASP A 380 -8.30 13.04 -23.37
C ASP A 380 -8.99 14.27 -24.00
N GLU A 381 -8.77 14.48 -25.31
CA GLU A 381 -9.28 15.63 -26.04
C GLU A 381 -10.81 15.67 -26.07
N ASN A 382 -11.47 14.51 -26.23
CA ASN A 382 -12.93 14.40 -26.25
C ASN A 382 -13.55 14.68 -24.88
N GLU A 383 -12.92 14.19 -23.82
CA GLU A 383 -13.31 14.44 -22.42
C GLU A 383 -13.16 15.93 -22.07
N ARG A 384 -12.04 16.55 -22.46
CA ARG A 384 -11.83 18.01 -22.26
C ARG A 384 -12.87 18.83 -23.02
N ASP A 385 -13.22 18.43 -24.24
CA ASP A 385 -14.27 19.08 -25.03
C ASP A 385 -15.67 18.89 -24.39
N ALA A 386 -15.93 17.71 -23.81
CA ALA A 386 -17.17 17.47 -23.08
C ALA A 386 -17.28 18.35 -21.84
N ILE A 387 -16.21 18.43 -21.01
CA ILE A 387 -16.12 19.31 -19.86
C ILE A 387 -16.36 20.77 -20.29
N ALA A 388 -15.66 21.24 -21.34
CA ALA A 388 -15.77 22.63 -21.80
C ALA A 388 -17.20 23.00 -22.26
N ARG A 389 -17.90 22.09 -22.94
CA ARG A 389 -19.28 22.29 -23.39
C ARG A 389 -20.24 22.42 -22.22
N THR A 390 -20.19 21.43 -21.32
CA THR A 390 -21.12 21.36 -20.18
C THR A 390 -20.95 22.53 -19.22
N MET A 391 -19.71 22.96 -18.96
CA MET A 391 -19.44 24.11 -18.08
C MET A 391 -19.91 25.44 -18.67
N LYS A 392 -19.89 25.61 -20.01
CA LYS A 392 -20.44 26.80 -20.68
C LYS A 392 -21.95 26.87 -20.62
N ASP A 393 -22.64 25.74 -20.76
CA ASP A 393 -24.11 25.69 -20.79
C ASP A 393 -24.74 25.98 -19.43
N GLN A 394 -24.01 25.79 -18.33
CA GLN A 394 -24.50 25.99 -16.97
C GLN A 394 -24.23 27.38 -16.38
N GLU A 395 -23.68 28.33 -17.11
CA GLU A 395 -23.35 29.71 -16.65
C GLU A 395 -22.60 29.74 -15.28
N ARG A 396 -21.87 28.68 -14.92
CA ARG A 396 -21.04 28.62 -13.71
C ARG A 396 -19.73 29.38 -13.94
N LEU A 397 -19.86 30.72 -14.03
CA LEU A 397 -18.74 31.65 -14.28
C LEU A 397 -17.82 31.87 -13.07
N ASP A 398 -18.22 31.41 -11.88
CA ASP A 398 -17.54 31.72 -10.61
C ASP A 398 -16.63 30.58 -10.08
N ALA A 399 -16.68 29.37 -10.65
CA ALA A 399 -15.78 28.29 -10.26
C ALA A 399 -14.47 28.33 -11.06
N PRO A 400 -13.31 28.16 -10.43
CA PRO A 400 -12.04 28.04 -11.17
C PRO A 400 -12.15 26.86 -12.16
N PHE A 401 -11.94 27.15 -13.44
CA PHE A 401 -12.18 26.18 -14.49
C PHE A 401 -11.01 25.21 -14.59
N LEU A 402 -11.22 23.91 -14.34
CA LEU A 402 -10.18 22.88 -14.33
C LEU A 402 -9.29 22.92 -15.61
N LEU A 403 -9.90 23.15 -16.78
CA LEU A 403 -9.16 23.19 -18.05
C LEU A 403 -8.26 24.43 -18.22
N GLU A 404 -8.48 25.49 -17.44
CA GLU A 404 -7.60 26.67 -17.41
C GLU A 404 -6.41 26.48 -16.45
N GLN A 405 -6.46 25.47 -15.59
CA GLN A 405 -5.43 25.12 -14.63
C GLN A 405 -4.45 24.09 -15.24
N SER A 406 -3.64 24.52 -16.19
CA SER A 406 -2.68 23.64 -16.88
C SER A 406 -1.72 22.93 -15.91
N ASP A 407 -1.33 23.57 -14.81
CA ASP A 407 -0.45 23.01 -13.78
C ASP A 407 -1.15 21.85 -13.02
N LEU A 408 -2.42 21.99 -12.68
CA LEU A 408 -3.20 20.92 -12.01
C LEU A 408 -3.40 19.71 -12.92
N LEU A 409 -3.80 19.93 -14.18
CA LEU A 409 -3.94 18.86 -15.17
C LEU A 409 -2.63 18.10 -15.41
N ASP A 410 -1.50 18.84 -15.46
CA ASP A 410 -0.17 18.23 -15.61
C ASP A 410 0.17 17.36 -14.39
N VAL A 411 -0.12 17.81 -13.17
CA VAL A 411 0.14 17.03 -11.96
C VAL A 411 -0.80 15.81 -11.88
N LEU A 412 -2.08 15.93 -12.22
CA LEU A 412 -3.01 14.79 -12.24
C LEU A 412 -2.55 13.70 -13.22
N ALA A 413 -2.00 14.10 -14.38
CA ALA A 413 -1.42 13.17 -15.36
C ALA A 413 -0.12 12.49 -14.88
N HIS A 414 0.46 12.96 -13.77
CA HIS A 414 1.69 12.45 -13.15
C HIS A 414 1.52 12.21 -11.64
N LEU A 415 0.29 12.00 -11.16
CA LEU A 415 0.02 11.84 -9.74
C LEU A 415 0.66 10.56 -9.18
N ASP A 416 0.81 9.53 -10.01
CA ASP A 416 1.55 8.31 -9.72
C ASP A 416 3.09 8.48 -9.68
N GLU A 417 3.59 9.68 -10.01
CA GLU A 417 5.01 10.05 -9.87
C GLU A 417 5.22 11.06 -8.73
N ALA A 418 4.38 12.10 -8.67
CA ALA A 418 4.43 13.10 -7.61
C ALA A 418 3.98 12.52 -6.26
N GLY A 419 3.02 11.60 -6.30
CA GLY A 419 2.49 10.96 -5.11
C GLY A 419 2.00 11.96 -4.08
N SER A 420 2.18 11.64 -2.83
CA SER A 420 1.81 12.48 -1.69
C SER A 420 2.66 13.75 -1.53
N LEU A 421 3.70 13.94 -2.37
CA LEU A 421 4.39 15.24 -2.46
C LEU A 421 3.46 16.33 -3.03
N PHE A 422 2.45 15.99 -3.82
CA PHE A 422 1.48 16.98 -4.26
C PHE A 422 0.71 17.53 -3.07
N ALA A 423 0.62 18.86 -3.00
CA ALA A 423 -0.12 19.59 -1.98
C ALA A 423 -1.24 20.39 -2.67
N PRO A 424 -2.40 19.76 -2.91
CA PRO A 424 -3.52 20.44 -3.56
C PRO A 424 -4.06 21.57 -2.68
N THR A 425 -4.57 22.61 -3.32
CA THR A 425 -5.28 23.72 -2.67
C THR A 425 -6.77 23.45 -2.65
N GLU A 426 -7.53 24.17 -1.83
CA GLU A 426 -8.99 24.10 -1.85
C GLU A 426 -9.56 24.47 -3.24
N ALA A 427 -8.94 25.44 -3.93
CA ALA A 427 -9.32 25.81 -5.28
C ALA A 427 -9.11 24.68 -6.30
N ASP A 428 -8.08 23.85 -6.11
CA ASP A 428 -7.87 22.65 -6.94
C ASP A 428 -9.01 21.64 -6.72
N LEU A 429 -9.39 21.39 -5.45
CA LEU A 429 -10.51 20.49 -5.13
C LEU A 429 -11.84 21.02 -5.67
N GLU A 430 -12.13 22.30 -5.51
CA GLU A 430 -13.34 22.92 -6.04
C GLU A 430 -13.44 22.77 -7.56
N SER A 431 -12.31 22.94 -8.26
CA SER A 431 -12.24 22.81 -9.73
C SER A 431 -12.56 21.38 -10.18
N VAL A 432 -12.02 20.38 -9.48
CA VAL A 432 -12.26 18.96 -9.78
C VAL A 432 -13.70 18.58 -9.42
N ARG A 433 -14.19 19.04 -8.26
CA ARG A 433 -15.57 18.80 -7.79
C ARG A 433 -16.61 19.36 -8.76
N ALA A 434 -16.37 20.55 -9.30
CA ALA A 434 -17.24 21.15 -10.31
C ALA A 434 -17.38 20.27 -11.55
N VAL A 435 -16.32 19.60 -12.00
CA VAL A 435 -16.38 18.64 -13.11
C VAL A 435 -17.15 17.38 -12.71
N ALA A 436 -16.85 16.80 -11.55
CA ALA A 436 -17.49 15.57 -11.09
C ALA A 436 -19.01 15.73 -10.96
N GLU A 437 -19.48 16.85 -10.42
CA GLU A 437 -20.92 17.12 -10.22
C GLU A 437 -21.65 17.51 -11.51
N THR A 438 -20.99 18.25 -12.39
CA THR A 438 -21.66 18.91 -13.53
C THR A 438 -21.83 17.97 -14.72
N VAL A 439 -20.88 17.07 -14.93
CA VAL A 439 -20.84 16.24 -16.14
C VAL A 439 -21.72 15.00 -16.02
N MET A 440 -22.19 14.64 -14.84
CA MET A 440 -23.04 13.46 -14.64
C MET A 440 -24.43 13.57 -15.31
N ASP A 441 -24.99 14.76 -15.46
CA ASP A 441 -26.40 14.92 -15.85
C ASP A 441 -26.69 15.05 -17.35
N GLU A 442 -25.75 15.47 -18.21
CA GLU A 442 -26.10 15.84 -19.61
C GLU A 442 -25.10 15.47 -20.74
N ALA A 443 -23.96 14.87 -20.47
CA ALA A 443 -22.80 14.97 -21.38
C ALA A 443 -22.49 13.74 -22.27
N GLY A 444 -23.36 12.74 -22.36
CA GLY A 444 -23.07 11.53 -23.15
C GLY A 444 -21.89 10.72 -22.61
N MET A 445 -21.41 9.72 -23.38
CA MET A 445 -20.40 8.76 -22.89
C MET A 445 -19.07 9.41 -22.45
N PHE A 446 -18.56 10.39 -23.20
CA PHE A 446 -17.29 11.07 -22.85
C PHE A 446 -17.41 11.94 -21.61
N GLY A 447 -18.57 12.55 -21.39
CA GLY A 447 -18.83 13.29 -20.18
C GLY A 447 -18.93 12.41 -18.94
N MET A 448 -19.59 11.26 -19.04
CA MET A 448 -19.64 10.27 -17.95
C MET A 448 -18.23 9.81 -17.56
N THR A 449 -17.37 9.48 -18.54
CA THR A 449 -15.99 9.07 -18.28
C THR A 449 -15.19 10.19 -17.62
N ALA A 450 -15.37 11.44 -18.06
CA ALA A 450 -14.71 12.59 -17.45
C ALA A 450 -15.17 12.82 -16.00
N ALA A 451 -16.47 12.67 -15.70
CA ALA A 451 -17.00 12.77 -14.35
C ALA A 451 -16.47 11.66 -13.43
N GLU A 452 -16.40 10.43 -13.91
CA GLU A 452 -15.83 9.31 -13.16
C GLU A 452 -14.34 9.55 -12.84
N LYS A 453 -13.57 10.09 -13.80
CA LYS A 453 -12.17 10.48 -13.57
C LYS A 453 -12.04 11.62 -12.56
N ALA A 454 -12.91 12.61 -12.64
CA ALA A 454 -12.94 13.72 -11.69
C ALA A 454 -13.34 13.25 -10.28
N GLN A 455 -14.32 12.36 -10.17
CA GLN A 455 -14.71 11.76 -8.89
C GLN A 455 -13.54 10.99 -8.26
N ARG A 456 -12.82 10.19 -9.05
CA ARG A 456 -11.61 9.50 -8.60
C ARG A 456 -10.53 10.49 -8.18
N ALA A 457 -10.33 11.58 -8.94
CA ALA A 457 -9.37 12.61 -8.56
C ALA A 457 -9.71 13.24 -7.21
N LEU A 458 -10.99 13.50 -6.91
CA LEU A 458 -11.40 13.99 -5.58
C LEU A 458 -11.03 13.01 -4.47
N GLU A 459 -11.38 11.73 -4.63
CA GLU A 459 -11.09 10.68 -3.66
C GLU A 459 -9.58 10.52 -3.40
N GLU A 460 -8.75 10.72 -4.42
CA GLU A 460 -7.29 10.66 -4.31
C GLU A 460 -6.68 11.95 -3.74
N LEU A 461 -7.28 13.12 -3.99
CA LEU A 461 -6.75 14.43 -3.55
C LEU A 461 -7.21 14.83 -2.15
N GLU A 462 -8.41 14.44 -1.71
CA GLU A 462 -8.95 14.83 -0.39
C GLU A 462 -8.00 14.48 0.77
N PRO A 463 -7.43 13.26 0.87
CA PRO A 463 -6.49 12.93 1.93
C PRO A 463 -5.18 13.74 1.89
N LEU A 464 -4.82 14.31 0.73
CA LEU A 464 -3.65 15.17 0.57
C LEU A 464 -3.84 16.57 1.16
N THR A 465 -5.08 17.00 1.42
CA THR A 465 -5.41 18.28 2.06
C THR A 465 -5.63 18.16 3.56
N GLU A 466 -5.82 16.95 4.07
CA GLU A 466 -5.99 16.72 5.51
C GLU A 466 -4.73 17.09 6.30
N SER A 467 -4.91 17.46 7.56
CA SER A 467 -3.83 17.65 8.53
C SER A 467 -3.89 16.58 9.60
N TYR A 468 -2.73 16.10 10.03
CA TYR A 468 -2.61 14.95 10.92
C TYR A 468 -1.86 15.29 12.19
N GLY A 469 -2.30 14.74 13.31
CA GLY A 469 -1.62 14.84 14.59
C GLY A 469 -0.27 14.12 14.62
N VAL A 470 -0.16 13.05 13.81
CA VAL A 470 1.06 12.23 13.69
C VAL A 470 1.35 11.91 12.24
N VAL A 471 2.60 12.08 11.81
CA VAL A 471 3.09 11.72 10.48
C VAL A 471 4.31 10.81 10.62
N ILE A 472 4.24 9.58 10.14
CA ILE A 472 5.35 8.63 10.25
C ILE A 472 5.68 8.13 8.85
N ALA A 473 6.94 8.21 8.45
CA ALA A 473 7.33 7.85 7.10
C ALA A 473 8.72 7.21 7.02
N ASN A 474 8.82 6.20 6.17
CA ASN A 474 10.05 5.84 5.48
C ASN A 474 9.91 6.31 4.03
N PRO A 475 10.23 7.58 3.72
CA PRO A 475 9.99 8.15 2.40
C PRO A 475 10.88 7.52 1.33
N PRO A 476 10.52 7.62 0.04
CA PRO A 476 11.35 7.12 -1.05
C PRO A 476 12.71 7.82 -1.13
N TYR A 477 13.80 7.04 -1.38
CA TYR A 477 15.15 7.56 -1.60
C TYR A 477 15.47 7.48 -3.09
N LEU A 478 15.45 8.61 -3.78
CA LEU A 478 15.73 8.67 -5.21
C LEU A 478 16.30 10.04 -5.62
N SER A 479 17.59 10.08 -5.89
CA SER A 479 18.29 11.25 -6.44
C SER A 479 18.25 11.31 -7.97
N ASN A 480 18.14 10.14 -8.65
CA ASN A 480 18.15 10.02 -10.10
C ASN A 480 16.74 10.01 -10.71
N MET A 481 15.94 11.01 -10.34
CA MET A 481 14.59 11.23 -10.82
C MET A 481 14.54 11.42 -12.35
N ASN A 482 13.40 11.08 -12.98
CA ASN A 482 13.15 11.45 -14.37
C ASN A 482 13.05 12.98 -14.55
N ASP A 483 12.97 13.43 -15.80
CA ASP A 483 13.06 14.86 -16.10
C ASP A 483 11.84 15.65 -15.61
N TRP A 484 10.63 15.08 -15.68
CA TRP A 484 9.42 15.70 -15.18
C TRP A 484 9.46 15.86 -13.66
N LEU A 485 9.62 14.76 -12.94
CA LEU A 485 9.63 14.74 -11.47
C LEU A 485 10.73 15.64 -10.90
N LYS A 486 11.92 15.60 -11.50
CA LYS A 486 13.05 16.45 -11.08
C LYS A 486 12.75 17.95 -11.25
N LYS A 487 12.11 18.33 -12.37
CA LYS A 487 11.71 19.73 -12.64
C LYS A 487 10.63 20.15 -11.65
N TRP A 488 9.65 19.28 -11.41
CA TRP A 488 8.52 19.52 -10.54
C TRP A 488 8.96 19.65 -9.07
N VAL A 489 9.78 18.73 -8.55
CA VAL A 489 10.34 18.78 -7.18
C VAL A 489 11.19 20.05 -7.00
N ARG A 490 11.99 20.43 -7.98
CA ARG A 490 12.78 21.67 -7.92
C ARG A 490 11.90 22.92 -7.83
N LYS A 491 10.75 22.95 -8.53
CA LYS A 491 9.78 24.05 -8.48
C LYS A 491 9.11 24.15 -7.12
N ASN A 492 8.68 23.03 -6.54
CA ASN A 492 7.82 23.00 -5.36
C ASN A 492 8.59 22.82 -4.04
N TYR A 493 9.77 22.19 -4.06
CA TYR A 493 10.58 21.83 -2.89
C TYR A 493 12.04 22.21 -3.08
N ALA A 494 12.35 23.51 -3.24
CA ALA A 494 13.70 24.00 -3.57
C ALA A 494 14.76 23.53 -2.56
N GLY A 495 14.47 23.53 -1.26
CA GLY A 495 15.37 23.06 -0.18
C GLY A 495 15.54 21.52 -0.16
N GLY A 496 14.59 20.77 -0.75
CA GLY A 496 14.59 19.29 -0.84
C GLY A 496 14.94 18.73 -2.22
N LYS A 497 15.35 19.55 -3.18
CA LYS A 497 15.50 19.22 -4.61
C LYS A 497 16.53 18.15 -4.97
N SER A 498 17.38 17.77 -4.04
CA SER A 498 18.51 16.86 -4.29
C SER A 498 18.11 15.39 -4.26
N ASP A 499 17.09 15.03 -3.48
CA ASP A 499 16.59 13.67 -3.36
C ASP A 499 15.13 13.69 -2.87
N LEU A 500 14.33 12.68 -3.21
CA LEU A 500 12.92 12.62 -2.83
C LEU A 500 12.71 12.64 -1.31
N PHE A 501 13.52 11.92 -0.52
CA PHE A 501 13.36 11.92 0.93
C PHE A 501 13.39 13.34 1.53
N ALA A 502 14.22 14.22 0.96
CA ALA A 502 14.32 15.59 1.45
C ALA A 502 13.08 16.42 1.10
N ALA A 503 12.50 16.24 -0.09
CA ALA A 503 11.22 16.84 -0.45
C ALA A 503 10.08 16.32 0.47
N PHE A 504 10.09 15.02 0.79
CA PHE A 504 9.13 14.41 1.71
C PHE A 504 9.24 14.97 3.14
N ILE A 505 10.42 15.31 3.63
CA ILE A 505 10.54 15.96 4.95
C ILE A 505 9.76 17.28 4.97
N TYR A 506 9.90 18.13 3.94
CA TYR A 506 9.12 19.37 3.83
C TYR A 506 7.62 19.11 3.72
N ARG A 507 7.23 18.17 2.86
CA ARG A 507 5.81 17.83 2.67
C ARG A 507 5.17 17.28 3.94
N ASN A 508 5.86 16.42 4.66
CA ASN A 508 5.36 15.82 5.88
C ASN A 508 5.19 16.85 7.01
N LEU A 509 6.05 17.87 7.05
CA LEU A 509 5.83 19.02 7.92
C LEU A 509 4.59 19.83 7.53
N MET A 510 4.19 19.85 6.26
CA MET A 510 2.92 20.46 5.84
C MET A 510 1.72 19.62 6.29
N PHE A 511 1.79 18.29 6.19
CA PHE A 511 0.76 17.38 6.69
C PHE A 511 0.56 17.46 8.20
N ALA A 512 1.61 17.71 8.97
CA ALA A 512 1.51 17.76 10.42
C ALA A 512 0.72 18.98 10.89
N GLU A 513 -0.18 18.78 11.86
CA GLU A 513 -0.83 19.86 12.59
C GLU A 513 0.19 20.68 13.43
N LYS A 514 -0.23 21.83 13.93
CA LYS A 514 0.60 22.60 14.88
C LYS A 514 0.90 21.72 16.09
N THR A 515 2.19 21.65 16.49
CA THR A 515 2.70 20.75 17.54
C THR A 515 2.47 19.26 17.32
N GLY A 516 2.11 18.85 16.09
CA GLY A 516 2.03 17.45 15.68
C GLY A 516 3.39 16.76 15.75
N GLN A 517 3.35 15.43 15.89
CA GLN A 517 4.55 14.60 16.02
C GLN A 517 4.90 13.96 14.68
N LEU A 518 6.21 13.90 14.36
CA LEU A 518 6.67 13.28 13.13
C LEU A 518 7.78 12.27 13.41
N GLY A 519 7.80 11.19 12.63
CA GLY A 519 8.85 10.17 12.69
C GLY A 519 9.39 9.86 11.29
N PHE A 520 10.71 9.79 11.15
CA PHE A 520 11.36 9.61 9.86
C PHE A 520 12.48 8.56 9.89
N MET A 521 12.52 7.72 8.89
CA MET A 521 13.70 6.96 8.51
C MET A 521 14.26 7.55 7.22
N THR A 522 15.51 8.03 7.20
CA THR A 522 16.12 8.67 6.03
C THR A 522 17.61 8.39 5.91
N PRO A 523 18.22 8.57 4.72
CA PRO A 523 19.66 8.65 4.63
C PRO A 523 20.21 9.77 5.52
N TYR A 524 21.26 9.51 6.31
CA TYR A 524 21.82 10.53 7.22
C TYR A 524 22.71 11.57 6.51
N VAL A 525 22.89 11.45 5.18
CA VAL A 525 23.71 12.40 4.40
C VAL A 525 23.30 13.86 4.57
N TRP A 526 22.01 14.12 4.82
CA TRP A 526 21.51 15.47 5.07
C TRP A 526 22.14 16.14 6.29
N MET A 527 22.63 15.36 7.26
CA MET A 527 23.27 15.88 8.46
C MET A 527 24.62 16.53 8.16
N PHE A 528 25.30 16.16 7.07
CA PHE A 528 26.71 16.48 6.86
C PHE A 528 27.04 17.25 5.58
N ILE A 529 26.32 17.01 4.47
CA ILE A 529 26.69 17.59 3.19
C ILE A 529 26.04 18.94 2.92
N SER A 530 26.72 19.81 2.15
CA SER A 530 26.32 21.20 1.94
C SER A 530 25.01 21.36 1.16
N SER A 531 24.67 20.39 0.29
CA SER A 531 23.43 20.43 -0.49
C SER A 531 22.14 20.44 0.36
N TYR A 532 22.22 20.07 1.64
CA TYR A 532 21.09 20.07 2.58
C TYR A 532 21.24 21.11 3.70
N GLU A 533 22.12 22.11 3.55
CA GLU A 533 22.35 23.13 4.57
C GLU A 533 21.05 23.89 4.92
N GLU A 534 20.33 24.35 3.92
CA GLU A 534 19.04 25.02 4.07
C GLU A 534 18.03 24.17 4.85
N MET A 535 17.91 22.88 4.51
CA MET A 535 17.03 21.95 5.21
C MET A 535 17.46 21.73 6.67
N ARG A 536 18.76 21.59 6.93
CA ARG A 536 19.27 21.44 8.32
C ARG A 536 18.94 22.66 9.15
N SER A 537 19.21 23.88 8.63
CA SER A 537 18.87 25.12 9.33
C SER A 537 17.38 25.19 9.63
N TYR A 538 16.53 24.87 8.64
CA TYR A 538 15.09 24.83 8.82
C TYR A 538 14.65 23.83 9.92
N LEU A 539 15.21 22.62 9.94
CA LEU A 539 14.88 21.63 10.95
C LEU A 539 15.36 22.01 12.35
N ILE A 540 16.52 22.65 12.48
CA ILE A 540 17.10 23.03 13.77
C ILE A 540 16.46 24.31 14.33
N GLU A 541 16.16 25.27 13.49
CA GLU A 541 15.68 26.59 13.90
C GLU A 541 14.16 26.66 14.04
N GLU A 542 13.43 25.95 13.16
CA GLU A 542 11.97 26.05 13.06
C GLU A 542 11.22 24.83 13.63
N GLN A 543 11.93 23.73 13.93
CA GLN A 543 11.33 22.51 14.45
C GLN A 543 12.01 22.07 15.76
N THR A 544 11.36 21.17 16.49
CA THR A 544 11.93 20.56 17.70
C THR A 544 12.30 19.11 17.43
N ILE A 545 13.59 18.80 17.29
CA ILE A 545 14.06 17.41 17.14
C ILE A 545 13.95 16.74 18.51
N THR A 546 13.02 15.78 18.64
CA THR A 546 12.75 15.08 19.90
C THR A 546 13.70 13.92 20.13
N SER A 547 14.08 13.22 19.06
CA SER A 547 15.12 12.19 19.12
C SER A 547 15.79 11.97 17.76
N LEU A 548 17.05 11.50 17.77
CA LEU A 548 17.78 11.13 16.56
C LEU A 548 18.75 9.99 16.84
N VAL A 549 18.68 8.95 16.02
CA VAL A 549 19.59 7.81 16.07
C VAL A 549 20.33 7.69 14.73
N GLN A 550 21.64 7.77 14.77
CA GLN A 550 22.50 7.47 13.65
C GLN A 550 22.87 5.99 13.66
N LEU A 551 22.44 5.25 12.63
CA LEU A 551 22.77 3.84 12.47
C LEU A 551 24.20 3.66 11.93
N GLU A 552 24.74 2.46 12.12
CA GLU A 552 25.92 1.99 11.41
C GLU A 552 25.61 1.85 9.89
N TYR A 553 26.64 1.92 9.04
CA TYR A 553 26.46 1.94 7.57
C TYR A 553 25.67 0.72 7.04
N SER A 554 25.85 -0.45 7.66
CA SER A 554 25.13 -1.69 7.35
C SER A 554 24.14 -2.04 8.47
N GLY A 555 23.46 -1.05 9.01
CA GLY A 555 22.65 -1.15 10.23
C GLY A 555 21.46 -2.12 10.16
N PHE A 556 21.11 -2.63 8.97
CA PHE A 556 20.15 -3.70 8.79
C PHE A 556 20.34 -4.41 7.45
N SER A 557 19.79 -5.63 7.33
CA SER A 557 19.88 -6.45 6.13
C SER A 557 19.22 -5.73 4.92
N GLY A 558 19.97 -5.63 3.81
CA GLY A 558 19.49 -4.94 2.60
C GLY A 558 19.71 -3.43 2.57
N ALA A 559 20.23 -2.81 3.64
CA ALA A 559 20.61 -1.39 3.61
C ALA A 559 21.81 -1.18 2.70
N THR A 560 21.63 -0.36 1.68
CA THR A 560 22.69 0.04 0.73
C THR A 560 23.15 1.48 0.93
N VAL A 561 22.50 2.20 1.85
CA VAL A 561 22.74 3.61 2.15
C VAL A 561 22.85 3.82 3.67
N PRO A 562 23.66 4.78 4.12
CA PRO A 562 23.76 5.11 5.55
C PRO A 562 22.46 5.78 6.05
N ILE A 563 21.84 5.23 7.08
CA ILE A 563 20.52 5.61 7.57
C ILE A 563 20.60 6.29 8.93
N CYS A 564 19.70 7.26 9.15
CA CYS A 564 19.30 7.73 10.49
C CYS A 564 17.78 7.61 10.65
N ILE A 565 17.36 7.45 11.89
CA ILE A 565 15.95 7.56 12.29
C ILE A 565 15.85 8.74 13.27
N PHE A 566 14.82 9.54 13.10
CA PHE A 566 14.63 10.69 13.98
C PHE A 566 13.16 11.03 14.12
N THR A 567 12.83 11.65 15.23
CA THR A 567 11.50 12.16 15.51
C THR A 567 11.56 13.64 15.81
N LEU A 568 10.49 14.35 15.49
CA LEU A 568 10.38 15.77 15.78
C LEU A 568 8.93 16.17 16.06
N GLN A 569 8.79 17.28 16.79
CA GLN A 569 7.54 17.99 16.95
C GLN A 569 7.56 19.22 16.05
N LYS A 570 6.47 19.46 15.31
CA LYS A 570 6.32 20.66 14.48
C LYS A 570 6.28 21.90 15.34
N GLY A 571 7.16 22.86 15.05
CA GLY A 571 7.36 24.09 15.78
C GLY A 571 8.62 24.03 16.66
N SER A 572 9.21 25.20 16.89
CA SER A 572 10.47 25.35 17.62
C SER A 572 10.24 25.49 19.13
N ASN A 573 10.99 24.71 19.92
CA ASN A 573 11.15 24.86 21.35
C ASN A 573 12.64 24.89 21.71
N SER A 574 13.20 26.07 21.89
CA SER A 574 14.63 26.28 22.14
C SER A 574 15.12 25.70 23.47
N GLU A 575 14.23 25.45 24.42
CA GLU A 575 14.57 24.91 25.75
C GLU A 575 14.56 23.37 25.76
N PHE A 576 13.90 22.75 24.77
CA PHE A 576 13.82 21.29 24.70
C PHE A 576 15.18 20.64 24.44
N ARG A 577 15.41 19.51 25.11
CA ARG A 577 16.61 18.67 24.93
C ARG A 577 16.20 17.30 24.39
N GLY A 578 16.54 17.04 23.14
CA GLY A 578 16.25 15.76 22.48
C GLY A 578 17.24 14.65 22.86
N GLY A 579 16.82 13.41 22.66
CA GLY A 579 17.65 12.22 22.81
C GLY A 579 18.48 11.94 21.55
N TYR A 580 19.82 11.89 21.67
CA TYR A 580 20.72 11.65 20.53
C TYR A 580 21.57 10.40 20.75
N ILE A 581 21.42 9.40 19.87
CA ILE A 581 22.09 8.11 19.97
C ILE A 581 22.94 7.85 18.72
N ARG A 582 24.19 7.47 18.91
CA ARG A 582 25.08 7.08 17.81
C ARG A 582 25.42 5.61 17.88
N LEU A 583 25.03 4.85 16.88
CA LEU A 583 25.24 3.40 16.79
C LEU A 583 26.37 3.01 15.82
N SER A 584 27.09 3.96 15.24
CA SER A 584 28.15 3.72 14.24
C SER A 584 29.27 2.78 14.71
N ASP A 585 29.46 2.63 16.01
CA ASP A 585 30.51 1.80 16.60
C ASP A 585 30.04 0.34 16.84
N PHE A 586 28.74 0.05 16.67
CA PHE A 586 28.15 -1.27 16.85
C PHE A 586 27.86 -1.90 15.50
N LYS A 587 28.82 -2.69 14.97
CA LYS A 587 28.71 -3.30 13.64
C LYS A 587 27.70 -4.44 13.60
N GLY A 588 26.99 -4.51 12.46
CA GLY A 588 26.02 -5.56 12.14
C GLY A 588 24.61 -5.27 12.60
N ALA A 589 23.63 -5.70 11.81
CA ALA A 589 22.21 -5.45 12.00
C ALA A 589 21.71 -5.86 13.39
N ASP A 590 22.09 -7.05 13.85
CA ASP A 590 21.64 -7.64 15.12
C ASP A 590 22.15 -6.88 16.37
N ASN A 591 23.12 -5.99 16.19
CA ASN A 591 23.70 -5.22 17.29
C ASN A 591 23.09 -3.81 17.45
N GLN A 592 22.24 -3.36 16.54
CA GLN A 592 21.67 -2.02 16.55
C GLN A 592 20.52 -1.90 17.56
N ALA A 593 19.45 -2.67 17.36
CA ALA A 593 18.24 -2.63 18.17
C ALA A 593 18.49 -2.83 19.68
N PRO A 594 19.26 -3.84 20.15
CA PRO A 594 19.45 -4.06 21.58
C PRO A 594 20.20 -2.94 22.31
N LYS A 595 20.89 -2.07 21.57
CA LYS A 595 21.60 -0.94 22.16
C LYS A 595 20.70 0.25 22.43
N ILE A 596 19.66 0.44 21.64
CA ILE A 596 18.65 1.47 21.88
C ILE A 596 17.82 1.08 23.10
N ALA A 597 17.29 -0.14 23.14
CA ALA A 597 16.50 -0.63 24.26
C ALA A 597 17.23 -0.54 25.62
N ARG A 598 18.57 -0.74 25.65
CA ARG A 598 19.39 -0.64 26.88
C ARG A 598 19.80 0.79 27.25
N SER A 599 19.70 1.75 26.37
CA SER A 599 20.07 3.14 26.67
C SER A 599 19.04 3.86 27.55
N HIS A 600 17.91 3.19 27.84
CA HIS A 600 16.82 3.71 28.68
C HIS A 600 16.77 3.10 30.10
N THR A 601 17.65 2.12 30.38
CA THR A 601 17.87 1.59 31.75
C THR A 601 19.13 2.14 32.37
#